data_0016ccf1653a29e7401d3630273992aa
#
_entry.id   0016ccf1653a29e7401d3630273992aa
#
_cell.length_a   1.000
_cell.length_b   1.000
_cell.length_c   1.000
_cell.angle_alpha   90.00
_cell.angle_beta   90.00
_cell.angle_gamma   90.00
#
_symmetry.space_group_name_H-M   'P 1'
#
loop_
_entity.id
_entity.type
_entity.pdbx_description
1 polymer ?
#
loop_
_entity_poly.entity_id
_entity_poly.type
_entity_poly.pdbx_seq_one_letter_code
_entity_poly.pdbx_strand_id
1 'polypeptide(L)'
;MATASPVTDVDVRHDYLLRLGDDALVLGQRLSEWCGHGPVLEVDISLANLALDLIGQATLLLNEAGDGDRLAFHRDVLDFRNCLLVEQPNGDFAQTIARHLLYTTWQYLLLQRLTQSRDKFLSEFAHKAVKEVAYHRELASDWTIRLGDGTEESTRRVAEGLDWNWRFVPELFEVDETLQVAIDHGIAPDPREFEDEYRSAVAAVLSEARLETPAEQRPILGGRRGHHSEHLGHLLAVMQFLPRTYPDATW
;
A
#
# COMPACT_ATOMS: atom_id res chain seq x y z
N MET A 1 9.13 -6.19 36.66
CA MET A 1 9.15 -5.27 35.52
C MET A 1 10.25 -5.75 34.60
N ALA A 2 9.91 -6.38 33.48
CA ALA A 2 10.90 -6.74 32.47
C ALA A 2 11.29 -5.45 31.74
N THR A 3 12.55 -5.06 31.83
CA THR A 3 13.12 -3.99 31.00
C THR A 3 13.11 -4.48 29.56
N ALA A 4 12.33 -3.84 28.70
CA ALA A 4 12.40 -4.10 27.28
C ALA A 4 13.86 -3.90 26.81
N SER A 5 14.41 -4.85 26.06
CA SER A 5 15.71 -4.69 25.43
C SER A 5 15.66 -3.45 24.52
N PRO A 6 16.74 -2.66 24.42
CA PRO A 6 16.75 -1.54 23.50
C PRO A 6 16.54 -2.06 22.07
N VAL A 7 15.65 -1.40 21.33
CA VAL A 7 15.39 -1.68 19.91
C VAL A 7 16.71 -1.44 19.16
N THR A 8 17.17 -2.42 18.39
CA THR A 8 18.43 -2.31 17.62
C THR A 8 18.17 -1.77 16.22
N ASP A 9 19.19 -1.19 15.57
CA ASP A 9 19.11 -0.74 14.18
C ASP A 9 18.66 -1.86 13.22
N VAL A 10 19.03 -3.10 13.52
CA VAL A 10 18.67 -4.28 12.73
C VAL A 10 17.17 -4.56 12.87
N ASP A 11 16.61 -4.45 14.08
CA ASP A 11 15.18 -4.67 14.34
C ASP A 11 14.32 -3.60 13.65
N VAL A 12 14.78 -2.34 13.72
CA VAL A 12 14.10 -1.19 13.09
C VAL A 12 14.09 -1.30 11.57
N ARG A 13 15.24 -1.63 10.98
CA ARG A 13 15.38 -1.86 9.54
C ARG A 13 14.49 -3.01 9.07
N HIS A 14 14.51 -4.11 9.80
CA HIS A 14 13.68 -5.28 9.48
C HIS A 14 12.19 -4.94 9.50
N ASP A 15 11.70 -4.27 10.57
CA ASP A 15 10.31 -3.83 10.65
C ASP A 15 9.93 -2.90 9.49
N TYR A 16 10.80 -1.96 9.13
CA TYR A 16 10.52 -1.04 8.02
C TYR A 16 10.46 -1.75 6.67
N LEU A 17 11.33 -2.74 6.42
CA LEU A 17 11.25 -3.61 5.24
C LEU A 17 9.95 -4.40 5.18
N LEU A 18 9.49 -4.93 6.34
CA LEU A 18 8.20 -5.62 6.42
C LEU A 18 7.03 -4.69 6.11
N ARG A 19 7.01 -3.46 6.63
CA ARG A 19 5.94 -2.49 6.35
C ARG A 19 5.81 -2.23 4.85
N LEU A 20 6.91 -1.95 4.18
CA LEU A 20 6.91 -1.69 2.74
C LEU A 20 6.60 -2.95 1.92
N GLY A 21 7.17 -4.09 2.32
CA GLY A 21 6.98 -5.38 1.64
C GLY A 21 5.55 -5.89 1.76
N ASP A 22 4.95 -5.76 2.95
CA ASP A 22 3.58 -6.19 3.20
C ASP A 22 2.56 -5.28 2.49
N ASP A 23 2.80 -3.96 2.47
CA ASP A 23 1.98 -3.05 1.68
C ASP A 23 1.94 -3.47 0.20
N ALA A 24 3.11 -3.70 -0.38
CA ALA A 24 3.24 -4.09 -1.78
C ALA A 24 2.60 -5.47 -2.05
N LEU A 25 2.84 -6.45 -1.16
CA LEU A 25 2.27 -7.80 -1.29
C LEU A 25 0.75 -7.76 -1.25
N VAL A 26 0.18 -7.13 -0.22
CA VAL A 26 -1.28 -7.11 0.00
C VAL A 26 -1.99 -6.34 -1.11
N LEU A 27 -1.47 -5.16 -1.51
CA LEU A 27 -2.06 -4.40 -2.61
C LEU A 27 -1.91 -5.13 -3.95
N GLY A 28 -0.76 -5.79 -4.20
CA GLY A 28 -0.54 -6.61 -5.39
C GLY A 28 -1.53 -7.76 -5.48
N GLN A 29 -1.81 -8.45 -4.37
CA GLN A 29 -2.83 -9.51 -4.31
C GLN A 29 -4.23 -8.94 -4.57
N ARG A 30 -4.59 -7.80 -3.98
CA ARG A 30 -5.88 -7.13 -4.25
C ARG A 30 -6.06 -6.77 -5.73
N LEU A 31 -5.02 -6.27 -6.39
CA LEU A 31 -5.10 -5.98 -7.83
C LEU A 31 -5.16 -7.25 -8.67
N SER A 32 -4.48 -8.33 -8.25
CA SER A 32 -4.53 -9.64 -8.92
C SER A 32 -5.94 -10.25 -8.95
N GLU A 33 -6.80 -9.94 -7.97
CA GLU A 33 -8.20 -10.37 -7.92
C GLU A 33 -9.01 -9.85 -9.13
N TRP A 34 -8.53 -8.82 -9.83
CA TRP A 34 -9.17 -8.27 -11.04
C TRP A 34 -8.87 -9.08 -12.31
N CYS A 35 -7.91 -10.01 -12.29
CA CYS A 35 -7.55 -10.80 -13.47
C CYS A 35 -8.76 -11.57 -14.01
N GLY A 36 -9.19 -11.24 -15.22
CA GLY A 36 -10.40 -11.78 -15.85
C GLY A 36 -11.72 -11.11 -15.41
N HIS A 37 -11.67 -10.04 -14.61
CA HIS A 37 -12.84 -9.34 -14.07
C HIS A 37 -12.84 -7.83 -14.38
N GLY A 38 -11.81 -7.33 -15.05
CA GLY A 38 -11.70 -5.92 -15.44
C GLY A 38 -12.86 -5.47 -16.34
N PRO A 39 -13.29 -4.20 -16.26
CA PRO A 39 -14.44 -3.70 -17.02
C PRO A 39 -14.22 -3.75 -18.54
N VAL A 40 -12.97 -3.68 -19.00
CA VAL A 40 -12.53 -3.87 -20.38
C VAL A 40 -11.15 -4.50 -20.39
N LEU A 41 -10.76 -5.13 -21.50
CA LEU A 41 -9.52 -5.90 -21.63
C LEU A 41 -8.27 -5.07 -21.28
N GLU A 42 -8.21 -3.83 -21.74
CA GLU A 42 -7.07 -2.93 -21.53
C GLU A 42 -6.89 -2.60 -20.04
N VAL A 43 -7.99 -2.43 -19.31
CA VAL A 43 -7.96 -2.20 -17.86
C VAL A 43 -7.55 -3.46 -17.11
N ASP A 44 -8.08 -4.62 -17.49
CA ASP A 44 -7.72 -5.91 -16.90
C ASP A 44 -6.20 -6.14 -16.99
N ILE A 45 -5.63 -5.98 -18.21
CA ILE A 45 -4.20 -6.09 -18.44
C ILE A 45 -3.42 -5.04 -17.63
N SER A 46 -3.91 -3.81 -17.56
CA SER A 46 -3.24 -2.74 -16.79
C SER A 46 -3.19 -3.08 -15.32
N LEU A 47 -4.30 -3.49 -14.72
CA LEU A 47 -4.35 -3.87 -13.28
C LEU A 47 -3.45 -5.08 -12.99
N ALA A 48 -3.41 -6.06 -13.91
CA ALA A 48 -2.51 -7.21 -13.77
C ALA A 48 -1.03 -6.79 -13.82
N ASN A 49 -0.66 -5.83 -14.67
CA ASN A 49 0.71 -5.28 -14.71
C ASN A 49 1.06 -4.53 -13.43
N LEU A 50 0.15 -3.69 -12.90
CA LEU A 50 0.38 -3.03 -11.61
C LEU A 50 0.56 -4.05 -10.48
N ALA A 51 -0.22 -5.14 -10.50
CA ALA A 51 -0.08 -6.23 -9.53
C ALA A 51 1.29 -6.89 -9.62
N LEU A 52 1.81 -7.15 -10.84
CA LEU A 52 3.13 -7.73 -11.05
C LEU A 52 4.26 -6.83 -10.56
N ASP A 53 4.17 -5.52 -10.79
CA ASP A 53 5.14 -4.55 -10.27
C ASP A 53 5.17 -4.59 -8.73
N LEU A 54 4.00 -4.56 -8.07
CA LEU A 54 3.88 -4.61 -6.63
C LEU A 54 4.38 -5.95 -6.04
N ILE A 55 4.07 -7.08 -6.67
CA ILE A 55 4.60 -8.39 -6.25
C ILE A 55 6.12 -8.43 -6.43
N GLY A 56 6.65 -7.82 -7.49
CA GLY A 56 8.10 -7.66 -7.68
C GLY A 56 8.75 -6.82 -6.57
N GLN A 57 8.13 -5.70 -6.19
CA GLN A 57 8.57 -4.87 -5.07
C GLN A 57 8.52 -5.64 -3.74
N ALA A 58 7.42 -6.36 -3.47
CA ALA A 58 7.28 -7.19 -2.28
C ALA A 58 8.36 -8.27 -2.21
N THR A 59 8.63 -8.94 -3.34
CA THR A 59 9.67 -9.97 -3.43
C THR A 59 11.05 -9.43 -3.06
N LEU A 60 11.42 -8.24 -3.56
CA LEU A 60 12.70 -7.62 -3.23
C LEU A 60 12.80 -7.27 -1.74
N LEU A 61 11.76 -6.64 -1.19
CA LEU A 61 11.74 -6.16 0.19
C LEU A 61 11.69 -7.31 1.21
N LEU A 62 10.86 -8.32 0.97
CA LEU A 62 10.73 -9.46 1.88
C LEU A 62 11.96 -10.37 1.83
N ASN A 63 12.60 -10.56 0.66
CA ASN A 63 13.86 -11.31 0.57
C ASN A 63 15.02 -10.57 1.25
N GLU A 64 15.02 -9.24 1.26
CA GLU A 64 15.99 -8.45 2.02
C GLU A 64 15.74 -8.51 3.54
N ALA A 65 14.48 -8.64 3.94
CA ALA A 65 14.10 -8.82 5.35
C ALA A 65 14.42 -10.24 5.86
N GLY A 66 14.39 -11.27 4.99
CA GLY A 66 14.64 -12.65 5.39
C GLY A 66 14.27 -13.66 4.31
N ASP A 67 13.65 -14.77 4.71
CA ASP A 67 13.05 -15.74 3.78
C ASP A 67 11.72 -15.17 3.26
N GLY A 68 11.73 -14.62 2.05
CA GLY A 68 10.60 -13.91 1.47
C GLY A 68 9.34 -14.79 1.34
N ASP A 69 9.50 -16.04 0.92
CA ASP A 69 8.37 -16.96 0.79
C ASP A 69 7.77 -17.31 2.15
N ARG A 70 8.62 -17.54 3.14
CA ARG A 70 8.15 -17.75 4.51
C ARG A 70 7.44 -16.52 5.07
N LEU A 71 7.98 -15.33 4.81
CA LEU A 71 7.38 -14.08 5.24
C LEU A 71 6.05 -13.81 4.53
N ALA A 72 5.90 -14.17 3.26
CA ALA A 72 4.64 -14.00 2.52
C ALA A 72 3.59 -15.06 2.90
N PHE A 73 3.98 -16.35 2.94
CA PHE A 73 3.01 -17.44 2.93
C PHE A 73 2.82 -18.16 4.27
N HIS A 74 3.67 -17.92 5.27
CA HIS A 74 3.64 -18.67 6.53
C HIS A 74 3.43 -17.81 7.78
N ARG A 75 3.33 -16.46 7.66
CA ARG A 75 2.95 -15.57 8.77
C ARG A 75 1.43 -15.54 8.96
N ASP A 76 1.00 -15.39 10.19
CA ASP A 76 -0.42 -15.17 10.51
C ASP A 76 -0.77 -13.67 10.43
N VAL A 77 -2.08 -13.35 10.43
CA VAL A 77 -2.60 -11.99 10.25
C VAL A 77 -1.91 -10.98 11.16
N LEU A 78 -1.70 -11.32 12.44
CA LEU A 78 -1.11 -10.42 13.44
C LEU A 78 0.39 -10.13 13.22
N ASP A 79 1.04 -10.90 12.35
CA ASP A 79 2.47 -10.75 12.03
C ASP A 79 2.69 -9.81 10.83
N PHE A 80 1.63 -9.48 10.10
CA PHE A 80 1.69 -8.53 8.98
C PHE A 80 1.83 -7.09 9.49
N ARG A 81 2.45 -6.23 8.69
CA ARG A 81 2.74 -4.82 8.99
C ARG A 81 2.25 -3.85 7.91
N ASN A 82 1.38 -4.30 7.02
CA ASN A 82 0.77 -3.43 6.02
C ASN A 82 -0.17 -2.39 6.68
N CYS A 83 -0.34 -1.25 6.01
CA CYS A 83 -1.37 -0.29 6.40
C CYS A 83 -2.78 -0.83 6.06
N LEU A 84 -3.76 -0.36 6.81
CA LEU A 84 -5.16 -0.79 6.65
C LEU A 84 -5.76 -0.44 5.29
N LEU A 85 -5.27 0.62 4.66
CA LEU A 85 -5.77 1.07 3.36
C LEU A 85 -5.60 0.00 2.27
N VAL A 86 -4.42 -0.67 2.22
CA VAL A 86 -4.12 -1.62 1.14
C VAL A 86 -4.88 -2.94 1.25
N GLU A 87 -5.34 -3.30 2.45
CA GLU A 87 -6.07 -4.56 2.68
C GLU A 87 -7.58 -4.45 2.42
N GLN A 88 -8.11 -3.22 2.23
CA GLN A 88 -9.53 -3.01 2.00
C GLN A 88 -10.02 -3.80 0.77
N PRO A 89 -11.28 -4.28 0.78
CA PRO A 89 -11.82 -5.04 -0.34
C PRO A 89 -11.85 -4.20 -1.61
N ASN A 90 -11.78 -4.87 -2.76
CA ASN A 90 -11.86 -4.19 -4.06
C ASN A 90 -13.20 -3.47 -4.26
N GLY A 91 -14.29 -4.03 -3.72
CA GLY A 91 -15.61 -3.50 -3.99
C GLY A 91 -15.91 -3.53 -5.51
N ASP A 92 -16.26 -2.39 -6.05
CA ASP A 92 -16.32 -2.19 -7.49
C ASP A 92 -15.02 -1.53 -8.04
N PHE A 93 -14.98 -1.32 -9.34
CA PHE A 93 -13.82 -0.72 -10.00
C PHE A 93 -13.52 0.70 -9.49
N ALA A 94 -14.55 1.50 -9.22
CA ALA A 94 -14.39 2.87 -8.74
C ALA A 94 -13.79 2.90 -7.31
N GLN A 95 -14.23 1.98 -6.42
CA GLN A 95 -13.65 1.84 -5.08
C GLN A 95 -12.18 1.40 -5.14
N THR A 96 -11.85 0.46 -6.04
CA THR A 96 -10.46 0.03 -6.26
C THR A 96 -9.59 1.18 -6.76
N ILE A 97 -10.07 1.99 -7.72
CA ILE A 97 -9.34 3.15 -8.23
C ILE A 97 -9.17 4.21 -7.14
N ALA A 98 -10.20 4.48 -6.36
CA ALA A 98 -10.12 5.42 -5.23
C ALA A 98 -9.04 5.00 -4.22
N ARG A 99 -9.03 3.73 -3.78
CA ARG A 99 -7.99 3.18 -2.91
C ARG A 99 -6.60 3.33 -3.55
N HIS A 100 -6.48 2.99 -4.83
CA HIS A 100 -5.22 3.02 -5.55
C HIS A 100 -4.68 4.45 -5.69
N LEU A 101 -5.52 5.43 -6.01
CA LEU A 101 -5.16 6.85 -6.04
C LEU A 101 -4.57 7.31 -4.69
N LEU A 102 -5.29 7.04 -3.61
CA LEU A 102 -4.88 7.47 -2.27
C LEU A 102 -3.54 6.84 -1.86
N TYR A 103 -3.39 5.53 -2.07
CA TYR A 103 -2.15 4.84 -1.68
C TYR A 103 -0.96 5.21 -2.58
N THR A 104 -1.13 5.20 -3.92
CA THR A 104 0.00 5.44 -4.82
C THR A 104 0.48 6.88 -4.82
N THR A 105 -0.38 7.85 -4.51
CA THR A 105 0.04 9.25 -4.30
C THR A 105 0.98 9.35 -3.09
N TRP A 106 0.65 8.69 -1.98
CA TRP A 106 1.50 8.62 -0.80
C TRP A 106 2.79 7.83 -1.10
N GLN A 107 2.67 6.64 -1.69
CA GLN A 107 3.81 5.78 -2.00
C GLN A 107 4.82 6.48 -2.92
N TYR A 108 4.35 7.24 -3.90
CA TYR A 108 5.21 8.01 -4.80
C TYR A 108 6.04 9.05 -4.03
N LEU A 109 5.41 9.83 -3.16
CA LEU A 109 6.08 10.85 -2.36
C LEU A 109 7.06 10.24 -1.35
N LEU A 110 6.70 9.10 -0.75
CA LEU A 110 7.56 8.33 0.11
C LEU A 110 8.81 7.85 -0.64
N LEU A 111 8.63 7.20 -1.79
CA LEU A 111 9.72 6.64 -2.59
C LEU A 111 10.67 7.72 -3.11
N GLN A 112 10.16 8.90 -3.51
CA GLN A 112 11.01 10.02 -3.89
C GLN A 112 12.00 10.39 -2.78
N ARG A 113 11.54 10.44 -1.53
CA ARG A 113 12.36 10.77 -0.36
C ARG A 113 13.26 9.60 0.06
N LEU A 114 12.75 8.38 -0.06
CA LEU A 114 13.50 7.17 0.27
C LEU A 114 14.73 6.96 -0.65
N THR A 115 14.78 7.59 -1.83
CA THR A 115 16.00 7.62 -2.66
C THR A 115 17.20 8.22 -1.92
N GLN A 116 16.97 9.01 -0.87
CA GLN A 116 18.00 9.64 -0.04
C GLN A 116 18.27 8.85 1.26
N SER A 117 17.71 7.66 1.41
CA SER A 117 17.96 6.81 2.58
C SER A 117 19.46 6.54 2.76
N ARG A 118 19.90 6.50 4.02
CA ARG A 118 21.24 6.02 4.38
C ARG A 118 21.40 4.50 4.20
N ASP A 119 20.27 3.77 4.20
CA ASP A 119 20.27 2.36 3.83
C ASP A 119 20.40 2.24 2.31
N LYS A 120 21.52 1.66 1.89
CA LYS A 120 21.86 1.53 0.46
C LYS A 120 20.83 0.73 -0.32
N PHE A 121 20.34 -0.38 0.25
CA PHE A 121 19.35 -1.23 -0.41
C PHE A 121 18.04 -0.45 -0.62
N LEU A 122 17.53 0.21 0.43
CA LEU A 122 16.30 1.00 0.35
C LEU A 122 16.43 2.17 -0.65
N SER A 123 17.59 2.83 -0.69
CA SER A 123 17.85 3.89 -1.67
C SER A 123 17.85 3.35 -3.11
N GLU A 124 18.55 2.25 -3.38
CA GLU A 124 18.58 1.62 -4.72
C GLU A 124 17.21 1.07 -5.12
N PHE A 125 16.49 0.43 -4.20
CA PHE A 125 15.10 0.00 -4.39
C PHE A 125 14.20 1.18 -4.78
N ALA A 126 14.26 2.28 -4.01
CA ALA A 126 13.43 3.45 -4.25
C ALA A 126 13.69 4.10 -5.62
N HIS A 127 14.94 4.17 -6.07
CA HIS A 127 15.30 4.69 -7.41
C HIS A 127 14.65 3.91 -8.56
N LYS A 128 14.40 2.62 -8.37
CA LYS A 128 13.67 1.79 -9.34
C LYS A 128 12.16 1.94 -9.14
N ALA A 129 11.67 1.69 -7.94
CA ALA A 129 10.24 1.61 -7.63
C ALA A 129 9.51 2.94 -7.87
N VAL A 130 10.15 4.10 -7.67
CA VAL A 130 9.50 5.40 -7.91
C VAL A 130 9.05 5.60 -9.35
N LYS A 131 9.73 4.98 -10.33
CA LYS A 131 9.35 5.06 -11.75
C LYS A 131 8.12 4.22 -12.06
N GLU A 132 8.05 3.02 -11.46
CA GLU A 132 6.89 2.13 -11.56
C GLU A 132 5.67 2.81 -10.90
N VAL A 133 5.83 3.31 -9.68
CA VAL A 133 4.74 3.96 -8.92
C VAL A 133 4.30 5.29 -9.54
N ALA A 134 5.17 6.00 -10.26
CA ALA A 134 4.75 7.16 -11.05
C ALA A 134 3.67 6.79 -12.07
N TYR A 135 3.84 5.66 -12.77
CA TYR A 135 2.83 5.14 -13.70
C TYR A 135 1.56 4.67 -12.97
N HIS A 136 1.69 3.99 -11.83
CA HIS A 136 0.54 3.59 -11.01
C HIS A 136 -0.31 4.80 -10.63
N ARG A 137 0.34 5.88 -10.16
CA ARG A 137 -0.33 7.12 -9.77
C ARG A 137 -1.00 7.81 -10.95
N GLU A 138 -0.33 7.88 -12.10
CA GLU A 138 -0.89 8.46 -13.33
C GLU A 138 -2.14 7.71 -13.75
N LEU A 139 -2.09 6.38 -13.84
CA LEU A 139 -3.24 5.55 -14.19
C LEU A 139 -4.41 5.73 -13.21
N ALA A 140 -4.14 5.76 -11.90
CA ALA A 140 -5.18 5.96 -10.89
C ALA A 140 -5.80 7.35 -10.98
N SER A 141 -4.98 8.39 -11.24
CA SER A 141 -5.45 9.76 -11.43
C SER A 141 -6.34 9.89 -12.66
N ASP A 142 -5.89 9.36 -13.81
CA ASP A 142 -6.64 9.37 -15.06
C ASP A 142 -8.01 8.68 -14.93
N TRP A 143 -8.04 7.53 -14.27
CA TRP A 143 -9.31 6.83 -14.04
C TRP A 143 -10.20 7.54 -13.04
N THR A 144 -9.65 8.16 -12.00
CA THR A 144 -10.44 8.98 -11.07
C THR A 144 -11.10 10.15 -11.80
N ILE A 145 -10.35 10.85 -12.67
CA ILE A 145 -10.88 11.95 -13.48
C ILE A 145 -11.97 11.46 -14.42
N ARG A 146 -11.75 10.37 -15.14
CA ARG A 146 -12.74 9.78 -16.08
C ARG A 146 -14.02 9.34 -15.36
N LEU A 147 -13.90 8.75 -14.17
CA LEU A 147 -15.06 8.31 -13.39
C LEU A 147 -15.82 9.49 -12.80
N GLY A 148 -15.12 10.53 -12.33
CA GLY A 148 -15.72 11.71 -11.73
C GLY A 148 -16.43 12.61 -12.75
N ASP A 149 -15.84 12.80 -13.94
CA ASP A 149 -16.43 13.59 -15.04
C ASP A 149 -17.26 12.73 -16.03
N GLY A 150 -17.64 11.53 -15.61
CA GLY A 150 -18.38 10.57 -16.45
C GLY A 150 -19.89 10.67 -16.32
N THR A 151 -20.52 9.58 -15.90
CA THR A 151 -21.97 9.51 -15.64
C THR A 151 -22.25 9.78 -14.17
N GLU A 152 -23.51 10.14 -13.83
CA GLU A 152 -23.93 10.28 -12.43
C GLU A 152 -23.60 9.03 -11.60
N GLU A 153 -23.74 7.84 -12.18
CA GLU A 153 -23.44 6.58 -11.52
C GLU A 153 -21.93 6.40 -11.27
N SER A 154 -21.06 6.69 -12.24
CA SER A 154 -19.62 6.60 -12.03
C SER A 154 -19.11 7.63 -11.03
N THR A 155 -19.63 8.86 -11.08
CA THR A 155 -19.33 9.93 -10.13
C THR A 155 -19.72 9.53 -8.71
N ARG A 156 -20.95 9.00 -8.53
CA ARG A 156 -21.43 8.52 -7.22
C ARG A 156 -20.53 7.40 -6.68
N ARG A 157 -20.18 6.40 -7.50
CA ARG A 157 -19.36 5.25 -7.06
C ARG A 157 -17.95 5.66 -6.67
N VAL A 158 -17.30 6.52 -7.44
CA VAL A 158 -15.94 6.96 -7.09
C VAL A 158 -15.95 7.85 -5.84
N ALA A 159 -16.96 8.70 -5.66
CA ALA A 159 -17.13 9.48 -4.44
C ALA A 159 -17.34 8.60 -3.21
N GLU A 160 -18.21 7.58 -3.30
CA GLU A 160 -18.41 6.59 -2.23
C GLU A 160 -17.12 5.79 -1.94
N GLY A 161 -16.37 5.41 -2.98
CA GLY A 161 -15.09 4.73 -2.84
C GLY A 161 -14.02 5.59 -2.14
N LEU A 162 -13.98 6.88 -2.46
CA LEU A 162 -13.11 7.85 -1.77
C LEU A 162 -13.51 8.01 -0.31
N ASP A 163 -14.81 8.20 -0.04
CA ASP A 163 -15.33 8.35 1.33
C ASP A 163 -15.04 7.11 2.18
N TRP A 164 -15.23 5.90 1.62
CA TRP A 164 -14.91 4.65 2.30
C TRP A 164 -13.43 4.56 2.69
N ASN A 165 -12.53 4.90 1.78
CA ASN A 165 -11.09 4.74 1.99
C ASN A 165 -10.46 5.88 2.80
N TRP A 166 -11.12 7.05 2.90
CA TRP A 166 -10.56 8.26 3.50
C TRP A 166 -10.17 8.10 4.96
N ARG A 167 -10.92 7.32 5.72
CA ARG A 167 -10.67 7.03 7.15
C ARG A 167 -9.37 6.29 7.43
N PHE A 168 -8.79 5.63 6.42
CA PHE A 168 -7.53 4.90 6.53
C PHE A 168 -6.31 5.75 6.13
N VAL A 169 -6.52 6.89 5.48
CA VAL A 169 -5.44 7.79 5.02
C VAL A 169 -4.57 8.30 6.17
N PRO A 170 -5.10 8.67 7.34
CA PRO A 170 -4.27 9.18 8.44
C PRO A 170 -3.21 8.19 8.93
N GLU A 171 -3.41 6.86 8.78
CA GLU A 171 -2.41 5.85 9.14
C GLU A 171 -1.13 5.96 8.29
N LEU A 172 -1.22 6.45 7.07
CA LEU A 172 -0.07 6.64 6.19
C LEU A 172 0.93 7.67 6.74
N PHE A 173 0.47 8.55 7.64
CA PHE A 173 1.25 9.63 8.27
C PHE A 173 1.51 9.37 9.75
N GLU A 174 1.02 8.24 10.29
CA GLU A 174 1.29 7.87 11.69
C GLU A 174 2.76 7.48 11.87
N VAL A 175 3.40 8.07 12.87
CA VAL A 175 4.78 7.75 13.25
C VAL A 175 4.75 7.13 14.64
N ASP A 176 5.01 5.83 14.72
CA ASP A 176 5.19 5.10 15.97
C ASP A 176 6.66 5.13 16.42
N GLU A 177 6.95 4.56 17.60
CA GLU A 177 8.29 4.55 18.17
C GLU A 177 9.33 3.89 17.26
N THR A 178 8.98 2.80 16.57
CA THR A 178 9.88 2.08 15.67
C THR A 178 10.18 2.92 14.42
N LEU A 179 9.17 3.51 13.81
CA LEU A 179 9.37 4.39 12.66
C LEU A 179 10.15 5.66 13.04
N GLN A 180 9.91 6.23 14.23
CA GLN A 180 10.67 7.39 14.69
C GLN A 180 12.18 7.07 14.78
N VAL A 181 12.55 5.89 15.28
CA VAL A 181 13.97 5.46 15.31
C VAL A 181 14.52 5.29 13.90
N ALA A 182 13.75 4.73 12.96
CA ALA A 182 14.17 4.61 11.56
C ALA A 182 14.40 5.99 10.91
N ILE A 183 13.57 6.98 11.23
CA ILE A 183 13.72 8.38 10.78
C ILE A 183 14.98 8.99 11.37
N ASP A 184 15.18 8.88 12.67
CA ASP A 184 16.33 9.47 13.38
C ASP A 184 17.66 8.90 12.86
N HIS A 185 17.67 7.65 12.41
CA HIS A 185 18.83 6.99 11.82
C HIS A 185 18.98 7.25 10.30
N GLY A 186 18.01 7.96 9.69
CA GLY A 186 18.00 8.28 8.26
C GLY A 186 17.74 7.07 7.37
N ILE A 187 17.13 6.01 7.90
CA ILE A 187 16.69 4.81 7.16
C ILE A 187 15.39 5.13 6.42
N ALA A 188 14.41 5.70 7.13
CA ALA A 188 13.11 6.07 6.62
C ALA A 188 12.94 7.60 6.50
N PRO A 189 12.21 8.11 5.52
CA PRO A 189 11.75 9.49 5.54
C PRO A 189 10.63 9.69 6.56
N ASP A 190 10.48 10.91 7.08
CA ASP A 190 9.35 11.28 7.94
C ASP A 190 8.10 11.54 7.08
N PRO A 191 7.04 10.72 7.18
CA PRO A 191 5.85 10.90 6.37
C PRO A 191 5.11 12.22 6.67
N ARG A 192 5.26 12.77 7.87
CA ARG A 192 4.64 14.04 8.27
C ARG A 192 5.13 15.23 7.46
N GLU A 193 6.37 15.17 6.93
CA GLU A 193 6.97 16.25 6.15
C GLU A 193 6.34 16.43 4.76
N PHE A 194 5.60 15.43 4.26
CA PHE A 194 4.97 15.52 2.94
C PHE A 194 3.44 15.34 2.98
N GLU A 195 2.81 15.41 4.14
CA GLU A 195 1.36 15.30 4.25
C GLU A 195 0.64 16.42 3.50
N ASP A 196 1.11 17.68 3.61
CA ASP A 196 0.51 18.80 2.89
C ASP A 196 0.67 18.66 1.38
N GLU A 197 1.82 18.16 0.89
CA GLU A 197 2.06 17.89 -0.52
C GLU A 197 1.13 16.77 -1.02
N TYR A 198 0.96 15.73 -0.23
CA TYR A 198 0.01 14.64 -0.52
C TYR A 198 -1.42 15.15 -0.63
N ARG A 199 -1.89 15.89 0.38
CA ARG A 199 -3.25 16.46 0.40
C ARG A 199 -3.48 17.36 -0.80
N SER A 200 -2.51 18.19 -1.15
CA SER A 200 -2.55 19.06 -2.32
C SER A 200 -2.61 18.28 -3.63
N ALA A 201 -1.81 17.22 -3.76
CA ALA A 201 -1.79 16.37 -4.95
C ALA A 201 -3.11 15.62 -5.15
N VAL A 202 -3.67 15.04 -4.08
CA VAL A 202 -4.99 14.38 -4.13
C VAL A 202 -6.09 15.39 -4.46
N ALA A 203 -6.11 16.57 -3.80
CA ALA A 203 -7.11 17.60 -4.04
C ALA A 203 -7.07 18.12 -5.49
N ALA A 204 -5.90 18.20 -6.12
CA ALA A 204 -5.77 18.58 -7.52
C ALA A 204 -6.47 17.57 -8.46
N VAL A 205 -6.25 16.27 -8.25
CA VAL A 205 -6.93 15.22 -9.03
C VAL A 205 -8.44 15.25 -8.81
N LEU A 206 -8.89 15.39 -7.56
CA LEU A 206 -10.33 15.46 -7.24
C LEU A 206 -11.00 16.69 -7.87
N SER A 207 -10.33 17.86 -7.85
CA SER A 207 -10.80 19.08 -8.50
C SER A 207 -10.97 18.90 -10.01
N GLU A 208 -10.01 18.27 -10.69
CA GLU A 208 -10.11 17.96 -12.12
C GLU A 208 -11.23 16.96 -12.40
N ALA A 209 -11.41 15.97 -11.51
CA ALA A 209 -12.49 14.98 -11.56
C ALA A 209 -13.87 15.58 -11.19
N ARG A 210 -13.97 16.86 -10.79
CA ARG A 210 -15.19 17.50 -10.28
C ARG A 210 -15.78 16.81 -9.05
N LEU A 211 -14.91 16.23 -8.24
CA LEU A 211 -15.25 15.56 -6.99
C LEU A 211 -14.90 16.45 -5.80
N GLU A 212 -15.67 16.35 -4.75
CA GLU A 212 -15.34 16.99 -3.48
C GLU A 212 -14.36 16.11 -2.69
N THR A 213 -13.44 16.75 -1.96
CA THR A 213 -12.62 16.04 -0.98
C THR A 213 -13.54 15.50 0.14
N PRO A 214 -13.43 14.20 0.50
CA PRO A 214 -14.23 13.65 1.58
C PRO A 214 -14.09 14.44 2.88
N ALA A 215 -15.18 14.52 3.65
CA ALA A 215 -15.15 15.14 4.95
C ALA A 215 -14.20 14.38 5.91
N GLU A 216 -13.63 15.09 6.88
CA GLU A 216 -12.82 14.48 7.92
C GLU A 216 -13.65 13.43 8.67
N GLN A 217 -13.05 12.24 8.82
CA GLN A 217 -13.64 11.09 9.49
C GLN A 217 -12.80 10.67 10.68
N ARG A 218 -13.40 9.89 11.59
CA ARG A 218 -12.65 9.27 12.67
C ARG A 218 -11.60 8.32 12.07
N PRO A 219 -10.30 8.51 12.31
CA PRO A 219 -9.26 7.65 11.79
C PRO A 219 -9.39 6.21 12.27
N ILE A 220 -9.07 5.27 11.39
CA ILE A 220 -8.88 3.86 11.72
C ILE A 220 -7.40 3.56 11.51
N LEU A 221 -6.74 3.12 12.56
CA LEU A 221 -5.30 2.93 12.65
C LEU A 221 -5.00 1.55 13.24
N GLY A 222 -3.83 1.00 12.97
CA GLY A 222 -3.34 -0.18 13.68
C GLY A 222 -2.69 -1.26 12.82
N GLY A 223 -2.79 -1.22 11.51
CA GLY A 223 -2.19 -2.21 10.61
C GLY A 223 -0.69 -2.36 10.84
N ARG A 224 0.02 -1.24 11.02
CA ARG A 224 1.46 -1.24 11.34
C ARG A 224 1.82 -1.95 12.66
N ARG A 225 0.84 -2.17 13.52
CA ARG A 225 0.97 -2.86 14.81
C ARG A 225 0.32 -4.25 14.82
N GLY A 226 -0.08 -4.78 13.64
CA GLY A 226 -0.74 -6.08 13.51
C GLY A 226 -2.23 -6.07 13.87
N HIS A 227 -2.87 -4.90 13.96
CA HIS A 227 -4.33 -4.78 14.14
C HIS A 227 -5.01 -4.57 12.80
N HIS A 228 -5.39 -5.66 12.17
CA HIS A 228 -5.96 -5.68 10.82
C HIS A 228 -7.47 -5.82 10.82
N SER A 229 -8.08 -5.48 9.68
CA SER A 229 -9.49 -5.79 9.42
C SER A 229 -9.66 -7.29 9.07
N GLU A 230 -10.89 -7.78 9.12
CA GLU A 230 -11.22 -9.15 8.69
C GLU A 230 -10.81 -9.42 7.22
N HIS A 231 -10.73 -8.37 6.42
CA HIS A 231 -10.42 -8.46 5.00
C HIS A 231 -9.00 -9.00 4.72
N LEU A 232 -8.02 -8.70 5.58
CA LEU A 232 -6.69 -9.30 5.46
C LEU A 232 -6.74 -10.80 5.70
N GLY A 233 -7.48 -11.24 6.73
CA GLY A 233 -7.63 -12.67 7.02
C GLY A 233 -8.22 -13.45 5.85
N HIS A 234 -9.23 -12.90 5.18
CA HIS A 234 -9.82 -13.53 3.99
C HIS A 234 -8.84 -13.60 2.81
N LEU A 235 -8.08 -12.52 2.57
CA LEU A 235 -7.06 -12.49 1.52
C LEU A 235 -5.97 -13.53 1.77
N LEU A 236 -5.43 -13.58 3.00
CA LEU A 236 -4.39 -14.53 3.38
C LEU A 236 -4.87 -15.98 3.29
N ALA A 237 -6.12 -16.26 3.67
CA ALA A 237 -6.69 -17.61 3.56
C ALA A 237 -6.67 -18.12 2.10
N VAL A 238 -6.84 -17.25 1.10
CA VAL A 238 -6.74 -17.62 -0.32
C VAL A 238 -5.27 -17.70 -0.74
N MET A 239 -4.49 -16.66 -0.47
CA MET A 239 -3.10 -16.54 -0.92
C MET A 239 -2.20 -17.66 -0.35
N GLN A 240 -2.37 -17.98 0.92
CA GLN A 240 -1.52 -18.94 1.66
C GLN A 240 -1.99 -20.39 1.59
N PHE A 241 -3.16 -20.67 0.99
CA PHE A 241 -3.78 -22.00 1.02
C PHE A 241 -2.87 -23.08 0.43
N LEU A 242 -2.39 -22.89 -0.80
CA LEU A 242 -1.55 -23.89 -1.48
C LEU A 242 -0.18 -24.06 -0.80
N PRO A 243 0.60 -23.01 -0.52
CA PRO A 243 1.89 -23.15 0.14
C PRO A 243 1.80 -23.80 1.53
N ARG A 244 0.77 -23.51 2.31
CA ARG A 244 0.57 -24.13 3.63
C ARG A 244 0.09 -25.58 3.53
N THR A 245 -0.70 -25.92 2.51
CA THR A 245 -1.21 -27.29 2.32
C THR A 245 -0.14 -28.23 1.77
N TYR A 246 0.75 -27.71 0.93
CA TYR A 246 1.80 -28.47 0.24
C TYR A 246 3.18 -27.82 0.46
N PRO A 247 3.73 -27.86 1.68
CA PRO A 247 4.94 -27.12 2.03
C PRO A 247 6.21 -27.57 1.28
N ASP A 248 6.21 -28.81 0.76
CA ASP A 248 7.35 -29.36 0.00
C ASP A 248 7.17 -29.23 -1.53
N ALA A 249 6.09 -28.60 -2.00
CA ALA A 249 5.86 -28.39 -3.41
C ALA A 249 6.79 -27.31 -3.96
N THR A 250 7.32 -27.54 -5.17
CA THR A 250 8.08 -26.56 -5.95
C THR A 250 7.24 -26.13 -7.15
N TRP A 251 7.17 -24.83 -7.39
CA TRP A 251 6.34 -24.20 -8.41
C TRP A 251 7.17 -23.64 -9.56
#